data_64f23893f9214d578f400bfa8d453497
#
_entry.id   64f23893f9214d578f400bfa8d453497
#
_cell.length_a   1.000
_cell.length_b   1.000
_cell.length_c   1.000
_cell.angle_alpha   90.00
_cell.angle_beta   90.00
_cell.angle_gamma   90.00
#
_symmetry.space_group_name_H-M   'P 1'
#
loop_
_entity.id
_entity.type
_entity.pdbx_description
1 polymer ?
#
loop_
_entity_poly.entity_id
_entity_poly.type
_entity_poly.pdbx_seq_one_letter_code
_entity_poly.pdbx_strand_id
1 'polypeptide(L)'
;MRVLIPGALLSYTGQNWVEADGATLGAVLDDLERQFRGIRFRVIDEQGRIRRHMRFFHKGEMLSEITQPLDKDAELLIVQALSGG
;
A
#
# COMPACT_ATOMS: atom_id res chain seq x y z
N MET A 1 -9.18 7.70 1.12
CA MET A 1 -8.04 8.06 1.99
C MET A 1 -6.83 8.42 1.17
N ARG A 2 -5.95 9.20 1.73
CA ARG A 2 -4.68 9.51 1.08
C ARG A 2 -3.70 8.37 1.31
N VAL A 3 -2.97 8.01 0.26
CA VAL A 3 -1.99 6.93 0.31
C VAL A 3 -0.63 7.48 -0.10
N LEU A 4 0.37 7.33 0.75
CA LEU A 4 1.74 7.71 0.44
C LEU A 4 2.40 6.61 -0.38
N ILE A 5 3.02 7.00 -1.49
CA ILE A 5 3.66 6.08 -2.43
C ILE A 5 5.17 6.15 -2.25
N PRO A 6 5.87 5.04 -2.05
CA PRO A 6 7.32 5.06 -1.92
C PRO A 6 8.00 5.34 -3.26
N GLY A 7 9.22 5.85 -3.19
CA GLY A 7 9.97 6.24 -4.38
C GLY A 7 10.06 5.17 -5.45
N ALA A 8 10.25 3.92 -5.04
CA ALA A 8 10.37 2.80 -5.98
C ALA A 8 9.09 2.56 -6.81
N LEU A 9 7.94 3.08 -6.37
CA LEU A 9 6.67 2.88 -7.06
C LEU A 9 6.16 4.14 -7.76
N LEU A 10 6.92 5.22 -7.73
CA LEU A 10 6.50 6.47 -8.38
C LEU A 10 6.33 6.31 -9.90
N SER A 11 6.99 5.34 -10.51
CA SER A 11 6.80 5.07 -11.93
C SER A 11 5.37 4.64 -12.26
N TYR A 12 4.64 4.11 -11.27
CA TYR A 12 3.25 3.70 -11.46
C TYR A 12 2.27 4.85 -11.29
N THR A 13 2.54 5.77 -10.37
CA THR A 13 1.59 6.79 -9.97
C THR A 13 1.94 8.19 -10.47
N GLY A 14 3.22 8.49 -10.63
CA GLY A 14 3.68 9.84 -10.95
C GLY A 14 3.50 10.84 -9.82
N GLN A 15 3.03 10.40 -8.67
CA GLN A 15 2.72 11.28 -7.53
C GLN A 15 3.09 10.59 -6.23
N ASN A 16 3.55 11.38 -5.25
CA ASN A 16 3.89 10.87 -3.92
C ASN A 16 2.63 10.49 -3.13
N TRP A 17 1.55 11.21 -3.33
CA TRP A 17 0.29 10.96 -2.65
C TRP A 17 -0.80 10.73 -3.67
N VAL A 18 -1.61 9.70 -3.45
CA VAL A 18 -2.76 9.40 -4.29
C VAL A 18 -3.96 9.11 -3.38
N GLU A 19 -5.14 9.11 -3.99
CA GLU A 19 -6.37 8.76 -3.28
C GLU A 19 -6.79 7.34 -3.62
N ALA A 20 -7.22 6.60 -2.63
CA ALA A 20 -7.79 5.28 -2.84
C ALA A 20 -8.77 4.99 -1.71
N ASP A 21 -9.72 4.10 -1.96
CA ASP A 21 -10.75 3.76 -0.99
C ASP A 21 -10.86 2.27 -0.80
N GLY A 22 -11.23 1.90 0.42
CA GLY A 22 -11.43 0.51 0.76
C GLY A 22 -11.57 0.35 2.27
N ALA A 23 -12.33 -0.64 2.70
CA ALA A 23 -12.55 -0.89 4.11
C ALA A 23 -11.41 -1.67 4.75
N THR A 24 -10.59 -2.34 3.95
CA THR A 24 -9.44 -3.11 4.41
C THR A 24 -8.22 -2.74 3.58
N LEU A 25 -7.04 -3.13 4.05
CA LEU A 25 -5.82 -2.92 3.28
C LEU A 25 -5.95 -3.54 1.88
N GLY A 26 -6.44 -4.78 1.81
CA GLY A 26 -6.61 -5.44 0.50
C GLY A 26 -7.54 -4.68 -0.42
N ALA A 27 -8.63 -4.14 0.11
CA ALA A 27 -9.58 -3.37 -0.71
C ALA A 27 -8.94 -2.09 -1.24
N VAL A 28 -8.13 -1.41 -0.42
CA VAL A 28 -7.41 -0.21 -0.88
C VAL A 28 -6.40 -0.57 -1.95
N LEU A 29 -5.69 -1.69 -1.79
CA LEU A 29 -4.72 -2.14 -2.80
C LEU A 29 -5.43 -2.51 -4.10
N ASP A 30 -6.63 -3.09 -4.04
CA ASP A 30 -7.42 -3.39 -5.24
C ASP A 30 -7.82 -2.10 -5.96
N ASP A 31 -8.16 -1.06 -5.19
CA ASP A 31 -8.50 0.23 -5.78
C ASP A 31 -7.27 0.87 -6.44
N LEU A 32 -6.12 0.78 -5.78
CA LEU A 32 -4.87 1.26 -6.39
C LEU A 32 -4.57 0.51 -7.69
N GLU A 33 -4.83 -0.79 -7.72
CA GLU A 33 -4.60 -1.59 -8.92
C GLU A 33 -5.48 -1.14 -10.07
N ARG A 34 -6.73 -0.77 -9.79
CA ARG A 34 -7.63 -0.25 -10.83
C ARG A 34 -7.12 1.06 -11.40
N GLN A 35 -6.51 1.91 -10.57
CA GLN A 35 -6.00 3.21 -10.99
C GLN A 35 -4.62 3.12 -11.63
N PHE A 36 -3.76 2.23 -11.11
CA PHE A 36 -2.35 2.15 -11.49
C PHE A 36 -1.98 0.68 -11.71
N ARG A 37 -2.25 0.18 -12.89
CA ARG A 37 -2.08 -1.23 -13.21
C ARG A 37 -0.67 -1.74 -12.95
N GLY A 38 -0.59 -2.85 -12.23
CA GLY A 38 0.65 -3.50 -11.88
C GLY A 38 1.17 -3.16 -10.50
N ILE A 39 0.63 -2.13 -9.85
CA ILE A 39 1.16 -1.67 -8.57
C ILE A 39 0.91 -2.69 -7.45
N ARG A 40 -0.25 -3.36 -7.46
CA ARG A 40 -0.60 -4.30 -6.40
C ARG A 40 0.42 -5.43 -6.29
N PHE A 41 0.84 -5.98 -7.41
CA PHE A 41 1.82 -7.08 -7.42
C PHE A 41 3.19 -6.66 -6.91
N ARG A 42 3.47 -5.36 -6.91
CA ARG A 42 4.73 -4.85 -6.38
C ARG A 42 4.74 -4.81 -4.85
N VAL A 43 3.60 -4.79 -4.21
CA VAL A 43 3.51 -4.65 -2.76
C VAL A 43 3.02 -5.89 -2.05
N ILE A 44 2.23 -6.73 -2.72
CA ILE A 44 1.83 -8.04 -2.18
C ILE A 44 2.05 -9.12 -3.23
N ASP A 45 2.26 -10.35 -2.75
CA ASP A 45 2.53 -11.47 -3.64
C ASP A 45 1.26 -12.19 -4.08
N GLU A 46 1.41 -13.28 -4.82
CA GLU A 46 0.30 -14.07 -5.36
C GLU A 46 -0.58 -14.70 -4.30
N GLN A 47 -0.03 -14.93 -3.11
CA GLN A 47 -0.80 -15.48 -1.99
C GLN A 47 -1.44 -14.39 -1.14
N GLY A 48 -1.30 -13.12 -1.53
CA GLY A 48 -1.86 -12.01 -0.78
C GLY A 48 -1.03 -11.61 0.42
N ARG A 49 0.22 -12.01 0.50
CA ARG A 49 1.10 -11.65 1.60
C ARG A 49 1.89 -10.40 1.24
N ILE A 50 2.12 -9.56 2.25
CA ILE A 50 2.93 -8.36 2.07
C ILE A 50 4.35 -8.77 1.70
N ARG A 51 4.89 -8.16 0.64
CA ARG A 51 6.23 -8.49 0.19
C ARG A 51 7.26 -8.08 1.24
N ARG A 52 8.37 -8.81 1.26
CA ARG A 52 9.43 -8.72 2.25
C ARG A 52 9.99 -7.31 2.43
N HIS A 53 10.06 -6.53 1.36
CA HIS A 53 10.65 -5.19 1.41
C HIS A 53 9.62 -4.08 1.56
N MET A 54 8.36 -4.44 1.74
CA MET A 54 7.30 -3.45 1.83
C MET A 54 6.74 -3.39 3.24
N ARG A 55 6.37 -2.17 3.66
CA ARG A 55 5.73 -1.95 4.95
C ARG A 55 4.53 -1.04 4.75
N PHE A 56 3.48 -1.31 5.51
CA PHE A 56 2.27 -0.51 5.49
C PHE A 56 2.02 0.01 6.89
N PHE A 57 1.83 1.32 7.00
CA PHE A 57 1.52 1.95 8.29
C PHE A 57 0.20 2.67 8.19
N HIS A 58 -0.59 2.56 9.25
CA HIS A 58 -1.90 3.18 9.33
C HIS A 58 -2.16 3.56 10.78
N LYS A 59 -2.42 4.84 11.03
CA LYS A 59 -2.63 5.36 12.38
C LYS A 59 -1.47 5.01 13.33
N GLY A 60 -0.25 5.04 12.81
CA GLY A 60 0.94 4.77 13.60
C GLY A 60 1.24 3.30 13.83
N GLU A 61 0.44 2.39 13.30
CA GLU A 61 0.63 0.96 13.47
C GLU A 61 1.04 0.30 12.16
N MET A 62 1.98 -0.64 12.24
CA MET A 62 2.38 -1.43 11.08
C MET A 62 1.35 -2.53 10.83
N LEU A 63 0.87 -2.59 9.59
CA LEU A 63 -0.08 -3.62 9.20
C LEU A 63 0.66 -4.88 8.79
N SER A 64 0.11 -6.04 9.12
CA SER A 64 0.72 -7.32 8.79
C SER A 64 -0.07 -8.15 7.79
N GLU A 65 -1.35 -7.84 7.62
CA GLU A 65 -2.22 -8.62 6.74
C GLU A 65 -3.17 -7.73 5.96
N ILE A 66 -3.50 -8.16 4.75
CA ILE A 66 -4.38 -7.38 3.89
C ILE A 66 -5.84 -7.41 4.36
N THR A 67 -6.19 -8.30 5.28
CA THR A 67 -7.54 -8.36 5.83
C THR A 67 -7.78 -7.32 6.92
N GLN A 68 -6.73 -6.64 7.38
CA GLN A 68 -6.89 -5.66 8.45
C GLN A 68 -7.74 -4.49 8.02
N PRO A 69 -8.71 -4.09 8.86
CA PRO A 69 -9.59 -2.96 8.52
C PRO A 69 -8.85 -1.64 8.63
N LEU A 70 -9.26 -0.69 7.82
CA LEU A 70 -8.69 0.66 7.81
C LEU A 70 -9.76 1.68 8.14
N ASP A 71 -9.31 2.78 8.76
CA ASP A 71 -10.14 3.93 9.04
C ASP A 71 -10.07 4.86 7.82
N LYS A 72 -11.20 5.10 7.18
CA LYS A 72 -11.24 5.91 5.96
C LYS A 72 -10.77 7.35 6.17
N ASP A 73 -10.77 7.82 7.41
CA ASP A 73 -10.38 9.19 7.74
C ASP A 73 -8.88 9.31 8.05
N ALA A 74 -8.14 8.20 8.04
CA ALA A 74 -6.72 8.20 8.28
C ALA A 74 -5.96 7.88 6.99
N GLU A 75 -4.66 8.20 6.99
CA GLU A 75 -3.80 7.96 5.83
C GLU A 75 -3.21 6.56 5.87
N LEU A 76 -2.90 6.03 4.69
CA LEU A 76 -2.13 4.80 4.55
C LEU A 76 -0.74 5.16 4.03
N LEU A 77 0.29 4.68 4.71
CA LEU A 77 1.67 4.92 4.28
C LEU A 77 2.25 3.62 3.75
N ILE A 78 2.68 3.64 2.50
CA ILE A 78 3.41 2.51 1.92
C ILE A 78 4.88 2.88 1.92
N VAL A 79 5.69 2.06 2.56
CA VAL A 79 7.11 2.33 2.74
C VAL A 79 7.93 1.15 2.23
N GLN A 80 9.01 1.43 1.54
CA GLN A 80 9.94 0.39 1.13
C GLN A 80 11.05 0.31 2.16
N ALA A 81 11.19 -0.85 2.79
CA ALA A 81 12.25 -1.08 3.75
C ALA A 81 13.57 -1.25 3.01
N LEU A 82 14.65 -0.75 3.61
CA LEU A 82 15.98 -0.96 3.06
C LEU A 82 16.33 -2.43 3.19
N SER A 83 16.77 -3.01 2.08
CA SER A 83 17.21 -4.39 2.08
C SER A 83 18.64 -4.50 2.58
N GLY A 84 18.98 -5.65 3.11
CA GLY A 84 20.34 -5.95 3.49
C GLY A 84 20.84 -5.18 4.68
N GLY A 85 19.91 -4.64 5.37
CA GLY A 85 20.31 -4.10 6.66
C GLY A 85 20.93 -5.22 7.44
#